data_17361bfcc5fa9735fe4a485e7b53c245
#
_entry.id   17361bfcc5fa9735fe4a485e7b53c245
#
_cell.length_a   1.000
_cell.length_b   1.000
_cell.length_c   1.000
_cell.angle_alpha   90.00
_cell.angle_beta   90.00
_cell.angle_gamma   90.00
#
_symmetry.space_group_name_H-M   'P 1'
#
loop_
_entity.id
_entity.type
_entity.pdbx_description
1 polymer ?
#
loop_
_entity_poly.entity_id
_entity_poly.type
_entity_poly.pdbx_seq_one_letter_code
_entity_poly.pdbx_strand_id
1 'polypeptide(L)'
;MSRGEKFFERRVQDGMLFDTWQASLTEKQKTACELVFDQDMSLAEAAEELGVSRQAVHDLINAARKKMQRFNQYVEHVSTEKKLEQIRSLVDRFKFSLPPDFYTQVSRLLKEEK
;
A
#
# COMPACT_ATOMS: atom_id res chain seq x y z
N MET A 1 22.64 3.33 3.78
CA MET A 1 22.13 2.46 2.71
C MET A 1 22.63 2.92 1.37
N SER A 2 23.11 2.02 0.54
CA SER A 2 23.60 2.36 -0.78
C SER A 2 22.43 2.66 -1.73
N ARG A 3 22.74 3.33 -2.83
CA ARG A 3 21.77 3.65 -3.87
C ARG A 3 21.14 2.41 -4.48
N GLY A 4 21.93 1.34 -4.64
CA GLY A 4 21.46 0.08 -5.20
C GLY A 4 20.50 -0.65 -4.28
N GLU A 5 20.73 -0.60 -2.97
CA GLU A 5 19.84 -1.20 -1.97
C GLU A 5 18.48 -0.54 -1.94
N LYS A 6 18.42 0.78 -1.97
CA LYS A 6 17.15 1.52 -2.01
C LYS A 6 16.36 1.22 -3.27
N PHE A 7 17.03 1.14 -4.41
CA PHE A 7 16.41 0.82 -5.69
C PHE A 7 15.82 -0.59 -5.67
N PHE A 8 16.57 -1.56 -5.15
CA PHE A 8 16.14 -2.95 -5.04
C PHE A 8 14.91 -3.08 -4.13
N GLU A 9 14.96 -2.46 -2.94
CA GLU A 9 13.86 -2.49 -1.99
C GLU A 9 12.58 -1.90 -2.59
N ARG A 10 12.70 -0.77 -3.29
CA ARG A 10 11.57 -0.13 -3.95
C ARG A 10 10.95 -1.02 -5.01
N ARG A 11 11.77 -1.72 -5.77
CA ARG A 11 11.32 -2.65 -6.81
C ARG A 11 10.55 -3.83 -6.23
N VAL A 12 11.05 -4.36 -5.12
CA VAL A 12 10.37 -5.45 -4.41
C VAL A 12 9.02 -4.99 -3.88
N GLN A 13 8.96 -3.81 -3.26
CA GLN A 13 7.72 -3.24 -2.75
C GLN A 13 6.71 -3.00 -3.86
N ASP A 14 7.15 -2.44 -4.98
CA ASP A 14 6.28 -2.18 -6.13
C ASP A 14 5.73 -3.48 -6.71
N GLY A 15 6.55 -4.52 -6.77
CA GLY A 15 6.13 -5.84 -7.23
C GLY A 15 5.07 -6.46 -6.34
N MET A 16 5.22 -6.32 -5.03
CA MET A 16 4.23 -6.81 -4.06
C MET A 16 2.90 -6.06 -4.20
N LEU A 17 2.96 -4.75 -4.37
CA LEU A 17 1.77 -3.94 -4.63
C LEU A 17 1.09 -4.38 -5.92
N PHE A 18 1.86 -4.64 -6.96
CA PHE A 18 1.34 -5.07 -8.25
C PHE A 18 0.62 -6.42 -8.15
N ASP A 19 1.21 -7.38 -7.43
CA ASP A 19 0.58 -8.68 -7.22
C ASP A 19 -0.80 -8.55 -6.57
N THR A 20 -0.95 -7.60 -5.66
CA THR A 20 -2.20 -7.37 -4.95
C THR A 20 -3.20 -6.54 -5.77
N TRP A 21 -2.74 -5.49 -6.43
CA TRP A 21 -3.61 -4.43 -6.97
C TRP A 21 -3.67 -4.36 -8.50
N GLN A 22 -3.08 -5.31 -9.22
CA GLN A 22 -3.01 -5.26 -10.68
C GLN A 22 -4.38 -5.10 -11.35
N ALA A 23 -5.44 -5.65 -10.77
CA ALA A 23 -6.78 -5.54 -11.32
C ALA A 23 -7.33 -4.11 -11.33
N SER A 24 -6.73 -3.22 -10.54
CA SER A 24 -7.15 -1.81 -10.48
C SER A 24 -6.53 -0.94 -11.59
N LEU A 25 -5.57 -1.48 -12.32
CA LEU A 25 -4.80 -0.74 -13.32
C LEU A 25 -5.46 -0.76 -14.69
N THR A 26 -5.17 0.27 -15.51
CA THR A 26 -5.54 0.25 -16.93
C THR A 26 -4.71 -0.81 -17.64
N GLU A 27 -5.14 -1.23 -18.81
CA GLU A 27 -4.41 -2.23 -19.62
C GLU A 27 -2.98 -1.78 -19.92
N LYS A 28 -2.79 -0.51 -20.24
CA LYS A 28 -1.45 0.04 -20.52
C LYS A 28 -0.57 0.03 -19.27
N GLN A 29 -1.10 0.45 -18.14
CA GLN A 29 -0.38 0.42 -16.87
C GLN A 29 -0.02 -1.01 -16.48
N LYS A 30 -0.99 -1.91 -16.61
CA LYS A 30 -0.78 -3.32 -16.26
C LYS A 30 0.29 -3.95 -17.13
N THR A 31 0.25 -3.74 -18.43
CA THR A 31 1.24 -4.29 -19.35
C THR A 31 2.64 -3.78 -19.03
N ALA A 32 2.79 -2.47 -18.81
CA ALA A 32 4.08 -1.90 -18.44
C ALA A 32 4.61 -2.49 -17.13
N CYS A 33 3.75 -2.64 -16.13
CA CYS A 33 4.14 -3.24 -14.85
C CYS A 33 4.52 -4.72 -14.99
N GLU A 34 3.80 -5.48 -15.79
CA GLU A 34 4.14 -6.90 -16.05
C GLU A 34 5.53 -7.04 -16.64
N LEU A 35 5.88 -6.20 -17.61
CA LEU A 35 7.19 -6.25 -18.26
C LEU A 35 8.30 -5.93 -17.26
N VAL A 36 8.11 -4.92 -16.43
CA VAL A 36 9.14 -4.46 -15.49
C VAL A 36 9.21 -5.35 -14.24
N PHE A 37 8.08 -5.69 -13.64
CA PHE A 37 8.06 -6.40 -12.36
C PHE A 37 8.07 -7.93 -12.52
N ASP A 38 7.32 -8.47 -13.47
CA ASP A 38 7.23 -9.92 -13.66
C ASP A 38 8.31 -10.47 -14.59
N GLN A 39 8.63 -9.74 -15.67
CA GLN A 39 9.63 -10.16 -16.65
C GLN A 39 10.99 -9.51 -16.42
N ASP A 40 11.12 -8.72 -15.38
CA ASP A 40 12.38 -8.13 -14.94
C ASP A 40 13.09 -7.28 -15.99
N MET A 41 12.32 -6.63 -16.86
CA MET A 41 12.86 -5.75 -17.88
C MET A 41 13.25 -4.39 -17.30
N SER A 42 14.28 -3.79 -17.91
CA SER A 42 14.58 -2.38 -17.67
C SER A 42 13.52 -1.50 -18.33
N LEU A 43 13.47 -0.23 -17.95
CA LEU A 43 12.56 0.72 -18.60
C LEU A 43 12.82 0.82 -20.10
N ALA A 44 14.09 0.80 -20.50
CA ALA A 44 14.47 0.86 -21.91
C ALA A 44 14.00 -0.38 -22.68
N GLU A 45 14.17 -1.57 -22.09
CA GLU A 45 13.72 -2.82 -22.70
C GLU A 45 12.19 -2.86 -22.83
N ALA A 46 11.48 -2.45 -21.80
CA ALA A 46 10.03 -2.38 -21.83
C ALA A 46 9.53 -1.38 -22.86
N ALA A 47 10.23 -0.24 -22.99
CA ALA A 47 9.91 0.77 -23.99
C ALA A 47 10.03 0.21 -25.41
N GLU A 48 11.09 -0.54 -25.69
CA GLU A 48 11.26 -1.22 -26.96
C GLU A 48 10.11 -2.20 -27.24
N GLU A 49 9.81 -3.01 -26.25
CA GLU A 49 8.74 -4.02 -26.38
C GLU A 49 7.38 -3.37 -26.67
N LEU A 50 7.09 -2.25 -26.02
CA LEU A 50 5.82 -1.55 -26.16
C LEU A 50 5.78 -0.57 -27.35
N GLY A 51 6.92 -0.30 -27.97
CA GLY A 51 7.02 0.67 -29.06
C GLY A 51 6.75 2.10 -28.62
N VAL A 52 7.15 2.45 -27.39
CA VAL A 52 6.98 3.79 -26.81
C VAL A 52 8.32 4.29 -26.28
N SER A 53 8.35 5.52 -25.79
CA SER A 53 9.58 6.06 -25.19
C SER A 53 9.84 5.50 -23.79
N ARG A 54 11.10 5.53 -23.38
CA ARG A 54 11.47 5.17 -22.01
C ARG A 54 10.72 6.04 -20.98
N GLN A 55 10.57 7.33 -21.29
CA GLN A 55 9.84 8.26 -20.42
C GLN A 55 8.37 7.85 -20.32
N ALA A 56 7.75 7.40 -21.41
CA ALA A 56 6.36 6.94 -21.38
C ALA A 56 6.19 5.73 -20.46
N VAL A 57 7.14 4.79 -20.49
CA VAL A 57 7.11 3.63 -19.57
C VAL A 57 7.27 4.10 -18.13
N HIS A 58 8.22 5.00 -17.89
CA HIS A 58 8.42 5.59 -16.54
C HIS A 58 7.12 6.20 -16.02
N ASP A 59 6.44 6.97 -16.86
CA ASP A 59 5.19 7.64 -16.47
C ASP A 59 4.07 6.64 -16.19
N LEU A 60 3.96 5.57 -16.99
CA LEU A 60 2.98 4.51 -16.77
C LEU A 60 3.23 3.79 -15.43
N ILE A 61 4.47 3.43 -15.16
CA ILE A 61 4.86 2.77 -13.91
C ILE A 61 4.59 3.69 -12.71
N ASN A 62 4.95 4.96 -12.83
CA ASN A 62 4.78 5.92 -11.77
C ASN A 62 3.30 6.18 -11.45
N ALA A 63 2.47 6.31 -12.48
CA ALA A 63 1.02 6.47 -12.31
C ALA A 63 0.40 5.23 -11.67
N ALA A 64 0.82 4.04 -12.12
CA ALA A 64 0.37 2.76 -11.54
C ALA A 64 0.75 2.66 -10.07
N ARG A 65 1.99 2.99 -9.72
CA ARG A 65 2.49 2.97 -8.34
C ARG A 65 1.65 3.84 -7.43
N LYS A 66 1.39 5.08 -7.84
CA LYS A 66 0.59 6.03 -7.06
C LYS A 66 -0.82 5.50 -6.82
N LYS A 67 -1.42 4.92 -7.84
CA LYS A 67 -2.77 4.36 -7.77
C LYS A 67 -2.81 3.17 -6.79
N MET A 68 -1.87 2.26 -6.91
CA MET A 68 -1.79 1.08 -6.04
C MET A 68 -1.50 1.45 -4.60
N GLN A 69 -0.61 2.42 -4.36
CA GLN A 69 -0.31 2.90 -3.01
C GLN A 69 -1.54 3.53 -2.36
N ARG A 70 -2.32 4.28 -3.13
CA ARG A 70 -3.54 4.91 -2.63
C ARG A 70 -4.56 3.87 -2.17
N PHE A 71 -4.80 2.83 -2.97
CA PHE A 71 -5.72 1.75 -2.60
C PHE A 71 -5.22 0.98 -1.38
N ASN A 72 -3.93 0.70 -1.33
CA ASN A 72 -3.34 -0.04 -0.22
C ASN A 72 -3.47 0.73 1.09
N GLN A 73 -3.20 2.04 1.08
CA GLN A 73 -3.35 2.90 2.25
C GLN A 73 -4.80 2.96 2.72
N TYR A 74 -5.75 3.02 1.78
CA TYR A 74 -7.17 3.02 2.11
C TYR A 74 -7.58 1.73 2.82
N VAL A 75 -7.16 0.58 2.30
CA VAL A 75 -7.48 -0.73 2.91
C VAL A 75 -6.87 -0.85 4.31
N GLU A 76 -5.62 -0.40 4.48
CA GLU A 76 -4.96 -0.40 5.79
C GLU A 76 -5.72 0.46 6.78
N HIS A 77 -6.15 1.65 6.36
CA HIS A 77 -6.91 2.57 7.21
C HIS A 77 -8.23 1.94 7.66
N VAL A 78 -8.99 1.35 6.74
CA VAL A 78 -10.26 0.70 7.05
C VAL A 78 -10.06 -0.47 8.02
N SER A 79 -9.02 -1.29 7.80
CA SER A 79 -8.69 -2.40 8.70
C SER A 79 -8.36 -1.91 10.10
N THR A 80 -7.59 -0.82 10.21
CA THR A 80 -7.21 -0.21 11.50
C THR A 80 -8.44 0.31 12.23
N GLU A 81 -9.34 1.00 11.52
CA GLU A 81 -10.58 1.50 12.11
C GLU A 81 -11.46 0.37 12.66
N LYS A 82 -11.57 -0.74 11.91
CA LYS A 82 -12.32 -1.90 12.39
C LYS A 82 -11.72 -2.50 13.65
N LYS A 83 -10.39 -2.62 13.72
CA LYS A 83 -9.70 -3.14 14.90
C LYS A 83 -9.91 -2.24 16.10
N LEU A 84 -9.82 -0.92 15.91
CA LEU A 84 -10.07 0.06 16.98
C LEU A 84 -11.50 -0.03 17.49
N GLU A 85 -12.46 -0.21 16.59
CA GLU A 85 -13.87 -0.37 16.97
C GLU A 85 -14.07 -1.62 17.80
N GLN A 86 -13.44 -2.73 17.44
CA GLN A 86 -13.52 -3.98 18.20
C GLN A 86 -12.89 -3.83 19.59
N ILE A 87 -11.74 -3.15 19.67
CA ILE A 87 -11.08 -2.89 20.98
C ILE A 87 -11.98 -1.99 21.82
N ARG A 88 -12.56 -0.96 21.27
CA ARG A 88 -13.49 -0.07 21.97
C ARG A 88 -14.67 -0.85 22.54
N SER A 89 -15.26 -1.73 21.75
CA SER A 89 -16.38 -2.57 22.20
C SER A 89 -15.99 -3.48 23.34
N LEU A 90 -14.79 -4.07 23.29
CA LEU A 90 -14.30 -4.93 24.38
C LEU A 90 -14.07 -4.15 25.68
N VAL A 91 -13.47 -2.97 25.57
CA VAL A 91 -13.22 -2.11 26.72
C VAL A 91 -14.54 -1.71 27.39
N ASP A 92 -15.53 -1.31 26.59
CA ASP A 92 -16.85 -0.93 27.11
C ASP A 92 -17.58 -2.12 27.74
N ARG A 93 -17.45 -3.29 27.14
CA ARG A 93 -18.07 -4.53 27.66
C ARG A 93 -17.55 -4.91 29.03
N PHE A 94 -16.26 -4.71 29.27
CA PHE A 94 -15.62 -5.05 30.55
C PHE A 94 -15.40 -3.84 31.45
N LYS A 95 -16.08 -2.75 31.18
CA LYS A 95 -15.95 -1.48 31.87
C LYS A 95 -15.93 -1.59 33.39
N PHE A 96 -16.88 -2.37 33.96
CA PHE A 96 -17.00 -2.50 35.43
C PHE A 96 -16.01 -3.49 36.03
N SER A 97 -15.34 -4.28 35.20
CA SER A 97 -14.30 -5.22 35.63
C SER A 97 -12.92 -4.63 35.53
N LEU A 98 -12.74 -3.48 34.89
CA LEU A 98 -11.46 -2.82 34.70
C LEU A 98 -11.23 -1.77 35.80
N PRO A 99 -9.97 -1.58 36.23
CA PRO A 99 -9.66 -0.45 37.13
C PRO A 99 -10.10 0.87 36.48
N PRO A 100 -10.73 1.79 37.25
CA PRO A 100 -11.25 3.04 36.68
C PRO A 100 -10.21 3.87 35.96
N ASP A 101 -8.97 3.94 36.49
CA ASP A 101 -7.89 4.68 35.84
C ASP A 101 -7.52 4.08 34.48
N PHE A 102 -7.44 2.76 34.42
CA PHE A 102 -7.14 2.05 33.17
C PHE A 102 -8.22 2.32 32.11
N TYR A 103 -9.47 2.19 32.50
CA TYR A 103 -10.61 2.45 31.60
C TYR A 103 -10.56 3.89 31.06
N THR A 104 -10.33 4.86 31.93
CA THR A 104 -10.26 6.27 31.55
C THR A 104 -9.15 6.55 30.54
N GLN A 105 -7.96 6.00 30.81
CA GLN A 105 -6.80 6.18 29.92
C GLN A 105 -7.01 5.54 28.56
N VAL A 106 -7.50 4.31 28.52
CA VAL A 106 -7.74 3.60 27.25
C VAL A 106 -8.83 4.29 26.43
N SER A 107 -9.92 4.71 27.09
CA SER A 107 -11.01 5.42 26.41
C SER A 107 -10.54 6.74 25.81
N ARG A 108 -9.66 7.46 26.51
CA ARG A 108 -9.07 8.69 26.00
C ARG A 108 -8.22 8.42 24.77
N LEU A 109 -7.37 7.40 24.80
CA LEU A 109 -6.53 7.03 23.67
C LEU A 109 -7.35 6.65 22.45
N LEU A 110 -8.42 5.89 22.63
CA LEU A 110 -9.30 5.49 21.53
C LEU A 110 -10.01 6.68 20.90
N LYS A 111 -10.34 7.70 21.68
CA LYS A 111 -10.96 8.93 21.16
C LYS A 111 -9.98 9.82 20.42
N GLU A 112 -8.72 9.84 20.84
CA GLU A 112 -7.66 10.66 20.21
C GLU A 112 -7.21 10.12 18.87
N GLU A 113 -7.52 8.87 18.54
CA GLU A 113 -7.16 8.22 17.29
C GLU A 113 -7.94 8.72 16.06
N LYS A 114 -8.77 9.71 16.21
CA LYS A 114 -9.49 10.27 15.07
C LYS A 114 -8.60 11.16 14.19
#